data_ce18c4c9bd1a7c83435067973414b134
#
_entry.id   ce18c4c9bd1a7c83435067973414b134
#
_cell.length_a   1.000
_cell.length_b   1.000
_cell.length_c   1.000
_cell.angle_alpha   90.00
_cell.angle_beta   90.00
_cell.angle_gamma   90.00
#
_symmetry.space_group_name_H-M   'P 1'
#
loop_
_entity.id
_entity.type
_entity.pdbx_description
1 polymer ?
#
loop_
_entity_poly.entity_id
_entity_poly.type
_entity_poly.pdbx_seq_one_letter_code
_entity_poly.pdbx_strand_id
1 'polypeptide(L)'
;MKPYVLGIDIGGTNTVFGLVDARGKVIASSSIKTGKHSKFADYLDELYTEATRLIQANDAVDKVHGIGIGAPNANYYTGTIDDGVNLPWPSPIPLAQAVSEKFGIPTAVT
;
A
#
# COMPACT_ATOMS: atom_id res chain seq x y z
N MET A 1 21.85 -1.97 10.15
CA MET A 1 20.70 -1.13 9.76
C MET A 1 19.41 -1.89 9.97
N LYS A 2 18.45 -1.28 10.63
CA LYS A 2 17.16 -1.94 10.88
C LYS A 2 16.23 -1.70 9.70
N PRO A 3 15.61 -2.74 9.14
CA PRO A 3 14.69 -2.57 8.01
C PRO A 3 13.37 -1.93 8.44
N TYR A 4 12.75 -1.23 7.51
CA TYR A 4 11.39 -0.72 7.65
C TYR A 4 10.43 -1.54 6.81
N VAL A 5 9.16 -1.49 7.18
CA VAL A 5 8.05 -2.01 6.39
C VAL A 5 7.14 -0.83 6.08
N LEU A 6 6.65 -0.77 4.85
CA LEU A 6 5.60 0.16 4.48
C LEU A 6 4.26 -0.53 4.74
N GLY A 7 3.49 -0.02 5.70
CA GLY A 7 2.14 -0.51 5.96
C GLY A 7 1.15 0.35 5.20
N ILE A 8 0.18 -0.29 4.54
CA ILE A 8 -0.87 0.39 3.78
C ILE A 8 -2.21 -0.15 4.23
N ASP A 9 -3.11 0.73 4.62
CA ASP A 9 -4.48 0.38 5.00
C ASP A 9 -5.45 1.04 4.02
N ILE A 10 -6.08 0.22 3.19
CA ILE A 10 -7.01 0.70 2.15
C ILE A 10 -8.42 0.67 2.71
N GLY A 11 -8.96 1.84 3.02
CA GLY A 11 -10.36 2.01 3.36
C GLY A 11 -11.16 2.49 2.16
N GLY A 12 -12.47 2.43 2.24
CA GLY A 12 -13.35 2.89 1.15
C GLY A 12 -13.22 4.39 0.87
N THR A 13 -12.90 5.18 1.87
CA THR A 13 -12.76 6.64 1.76
C THR A 13 -11.31 7.09 1.70
N ASN A 14 -10.47 6.58 2.59
CA ASN A 14 -9.07 6.98 2.70
C ASN A 14 -8.17 5.76 2.67
N THR A 15 -7.00 5.94 2.07
CA THR A 15 -5.89 4.99 2.17
C THR A 15 -4.81 5.62 3.04
N VAL A 16 -4.51 4.98 4.16
CA VAL A 16 -3.47 5.44 5.09
C VAL A 16 -2.24 4.57 4.91
N PHE A 17 -1.08 5.17 4.87
CA PHE A 17 0.17 4.42 4.75
C PHE A 17 1.22 5.00 5.68
N GLY A 18 2.14 4.15 6.14
CA GLY A 18 3.15 4.57 7.09
C GLY A 18 4.38 3.69 7.08
N LEU A 19 5.49 4.27 7.52
CA LEU A 19 6.73 3.56 7.75
C LEU A 19 6.72 2.98 9.15
N VAL A 20 6.98 1.68 9.25
CA VAL A 20 6.99 0.94 10.50
C VAL A 20 8.39 0.36 10.69
N ASP A 21 8.98 0.57 11.88
CA ASP A 21 10.30 0.05 12.18
C ASP A 21 10.25 -1.42 12.64
N ALA A 22 11.43 -1.99 12.91
CA ALA A 22 11.54 -3.41 13.31
C ALA A 22 10.85 -3.72 14.65
N ARG A 23 10.49 -2.70 15.43
CA ARG A 23 9.79 -2.85 16.71
C ARG A 23 8.29 -2.69 16.56
N GLY A 24 7.79 -2.43 15.36
CA GLY A 24 6.38 -2.17 15.12
C GLY A 24 5.95 -0.73 15.37
N LYS A 25 6.89 0.19 15.56
CA LYS A 25 6.57 1.60 15.77
C LYS A 25 6.38 2.32 14.44
N VAL A 26 5.28 3.06 14.32
CA VAL A 26 5.03 3.92 13.16
C VAL A 26 5.90 5.17 13.29
N ILE A 27 6.84 5.34 12.36
CA ILE A 27 7.77 6.46 12.37
C ILE A 27 7.17 7.69 11.69
N ALA A 28 6.43 7.47 10.61
CA ALA A 28 5.80 8.53 9.82
C ALA A 28 4.62 7.95 9.08
N SER A 29 3.60 8.75 8.83
CA SER A 29 2.43 8.30 8.09
C SER A 29 1.84 9.44 7.26
N SER A 30 1.04 9.07 6.25
CA SER A 30 0.30 9.99 5.42
C SER A 30 -0.93 9.28 4.86
N SER A 31 -1.73 9.98 4.08
CA SER A 31 -2.92 9.38 3.49
C SER A 31 -3.27 10.01 2.15
N ILE A 32 -4.03 9.27 1.36
CA ILE A 32 -4.64 9.75 0.12
C ILE A 32 -6.11 9.35 0.12
N LYS A 33 -6.90 9.96 -0.76
CA LYS A 33 -8.30 9.59 -0.95
C LYS A 33 -8.39 8.35 -1.83
N THR A 34 -9.08 7.31 -1.35
CA THR A 34 -9.20 6.05 -2.08
C THR A 34 -10.05 6.21 -3.35
N GLY A 35 -11.18 6.89 -3.24
CA GLY A 35 -12.16 6.98 -4.33
C GLY A 35 -11.93 8.09 -5.35
N LYS A 36 -10.78 8.74 -5.32
CA LYS A 36 -10.48 9.89 -6.19
C LYS A 36 -10.32 9.50 -7.66
N HIS A 37 -9.82 8.29 -7.91
CA HIS A 37 -9.52 7.82 -9.27
C HIS A 37 -10.50 6.75 -9.71
N SER A 38 -11.02 6.85 -10.93
CA SER A 38 -11.89 5.85 -11.52
C SER A 38 -11.14 4.61 -12.01
N LYS A 39 -9.82 4.72 -12.21
CA LYS A 39 -8.98 3.63 -12.67
C LYS A 39 -7.99 3.23 -11.59
N PHE A 40 -7.84 1.93 -11.37
CA PHE A 40 -6.88 1.41 -10.40
C PHE A 40 -5.45 1.85 -10.70
N ALA A 41 -5.05 1.88 -11.97
CA ALA A 41 -3.70 2.31 -12.36
C ALA A 41 -3.39 3.74 -11.90
N ASP A 42 -4.35 4.65 -12.00
CA ASP A 42 -4.17 6.03 -11.58
C ASP A 42 -4.08 6.14 -10.06
N TYR A 43 -4.89 5.36 -9.34
CA TYR A 43 -4.80 5.25 -7.89
C TYR A 43 -3.43 4.74 -7.46
N LEU A 44 -2.95 3.68 -8.11
CA LEU A 44 -1.64 3.09 -7.81
C LEU A 44 -0.50 4.08 -8.05
N ASP A 45 -0.59 4.89 -9.09
CA ASP A 45 0.40 5.92 -9.38
C ASP A 45 0.44 6.98 -8.27
N GLU A 46 -0.71 7.43 -7.79
CA GLU A 46 -0.77 8.40 -6.69
C GLU A 46 -0.23 7.77 -5.40
N LEU A 47 -0.64 6.56 -5.09
CA LEU A 47 -0.15 5.86 -3.91
C LEU A 47 1.38 5.73 -3.94
N TYR A 48 1.92 5.32 -5.07
CA TYR A 48 3.36 5.20 -5.25
C TYR A 48 4.08 6.54 -5.06
N THR A 49 3.55 7.60 -5.66
CA THR A 49 4.14 8.93 -5.59
C THR A 49 4.17 9.45 -4.15
N GLU A 50 3.04 9.35 -3.44
CA GLU A 50 2.94 9.87 -2.08
C GLU A 50 3.69 9.00 -1.08
N ALA A 51 3.66 7.67 -1.24
CA ALA A 51 4.43 6.77 -0.38
C ALA A 51 5.94 6.96 -0.59
N THR A 52 6.37 7.13 -1.84
CA THR A 52 7.78 7.40 -2.15
C THR A 52 8.23 8.72 -1.53
N ARG A 53 7.37 9.73 -1.58
CA ARG A 53 7.66 11.02 -0.95
C ARG A 53 7.86 10.89 0.57
N LEU A 54 7.01 10.10 1.23
CA LEU A 54 7.14 9.80 2.65
C LEU A 54 8.46 9.07 2.96
N ILE A 55 8.79 8.08 2.15
CA ILE A 55 10.03 7.30 2.29
C ILE A 55 11.25 8.22 2.15
N GLN A 56 11.28 9.06 1.14
CA GLN A 56 12.37 10.00 0.92
C GLN A 56 12.50 11.01 2.06
N ALA A 57 11.39 11.53 2.56
CA ALA A 57 11.38 12.51 3.64
C ALA A 57 11.95 11.95 4.95
N ASN A 58 11.98 10.63 5.09
CA ASN A 58 12.48 9.96 6.29
C ASN A 58 13.80 9.20 6.05
N ASP A 59 14.48 9.49 4.95
CA ASP A 59 15.77 8.88 4.58
C ASP A 59 15.72 7.37 4.56
N ALA A 60 14.62 6.80 4.05
CA ALA A 60 14.36 5.37 4.10
C ALA A 60 14.37 4.69 2.71
N VAL A 61 14.92 5.33 1.68
CA VAL A 61 14.83 4.87 0.28
C VAL A 61 15.33 3.43 0.12
N ASP A 62 16.46 3.08 0.73
CA ASP A 62 17.02 1.73 0.63
C ASP A 62 16.72 0.86 1.85
N LYS A 63 15.79 1.29 2.70
CA LYS A 63 15.54 0.64 3.99
C LYS A 63 14.20 -0.08 4.07
N VAL A 64 13.31 0.12 3.10
CA VAL A 64 11.99 -0.52 3.07
C VAL A 64 12.14 -1.88 2.40
N HIS A 65 12.01 -2.95 3.17
CA HIS A 65 12.23 -4.32 2.71
C HIS A 65 10.96 -5.12 2.47
N GLY A 66 9.81 -4.56 2.82
CA GLY A 66 8.53 -5.23 2.62
C GLY A 66 7.38 -4.25 2.66
N ILE A 67 6.26 -4.65 2.07
CA ILE A 67 5.00 -3.89 2.10
C ILE A 67 3.90 -4.81 2.60
N GLY A 68 3.17 -4.38 3.62
CA GLY A 68 1.99 -5.08 4.11
C GLY A 68 0.76 -4.25 3.85
N ILE A 69 -0.29 -4.84 3.28
CA ILE A 69 -1.52 -4.14 2.93
C ILE A 69 -2.71 -4.78 3.60
N GLY A 70 -3.50 -3.97 4.33
CA GLY A 70 -4.83 -4.33 4.79
C GLY A 70 -5.86 -3.73 3.84
N ALA A 71 -6.83 -4.52 3.40
CA ALA A 71 -7.87 -4.05 2.49
C ALA A 71 -9.15 -4.85 2.73
N PRO A 72 -10.33 -4.27 2.40
CA PRO A 72 -11.58 -5.00 2.54
C PRO A 72 -11.60 -6.21 1.59
N ASN A 73 -12.02 -7.36 2.13
CA ASN A 73 -12.12 -8.61 1.37
C ASN A 73 -10.83 -9.05 0.69
N ALA A 74 -9.69 -8.72 1.28
CA ALA A 74 -8.39 -9.13 0.77
C ALA A 74 -8.19 -10.63 0.99
N ASN A 75 -7.61 -11.29 -0.03
CA ASN A 75 -7.26 -12.70 0.03
C ASN A 75 -5.75 -12.85 0.13
N TYR A 76 -5.27 -13.26 1.29
CA TYR A 76 -3.84 -13.42 1.55
C TYR A 76 -3.19 -14.44 0.59
N TYR A 77 -3.90 -15.52 0.28
CA TYR A 77 -3.33 -16.61 -0.53
C TYR A 77 -3.13 -16.24 -2.00
N THR A 78 -4.01 -15.40 -2.54
CA THR A 78 -3.92 -14.97 -3.95
C THR A 78 -3.33 -13.58 -4.11
N GLY A 79 -3.24 -12.81 -3.03
CA GLY A 79 -2.79 -11.42 -3.08
C GLY A 79 -3.78 -10.49 -3.74
N THR A 80 -5.07 -10.84 -3.77
CA THR A 80 -6.11 -10.11 -4.49
C THR A 80 -7.15 -9.54 -3.55
N ILE A 81 -7.89 -8.54 -4.02
CA ILE A 81 -9.17 -8.14 -3.45
C ILE A 81 -10.24 -8.82 -4.31
N ASP A 82 -10.90 -9.84 -3.75
CA ASP A 82 -11.81 -10.69 -4.51
C ASP A 82 -13.18 -10.04 -4.73
N ASP A 83 -13.63 -9.22 -3.78
CA ASP A 83 -14.88 -8.49 -3.86
C ASP A 83 -14.65 -7.10 -3.25
N GLY A 84 -14.39 -6.14 -4.09
CA GLY A 84 -13.99 -4.79 -3.67
C GLY A 84 -15.17 -3.91 -3.29
N VAL A 85 -15.96 -4.30 -2.29
CA VAL A 85 -17.06 -3.48 -1.76
C VAL A 85 -16.52 -2.10 -1.37
N ASN A 86 -17.19 -1.04 -1.83
CA ASN A 86 -16.81 0.35 -1.61
C ASN A 86 -15.54 0.79 -2.33
N LEU A 87 -15.01 -0.04 -3.22
CA LEU A 87 -13.88 0.34 -4.08
C LEU A 87 -14.38 0.56 -5.51
N PRO A 88 -13.87 1.59 -6.20
CA PRO A 88 -14.40 1.97 -7.52
C PRO A 88 -13.89 1.11 -8.67
N TRP A 89 -13.04 0.12 -8.40
CA TRP A 89 -12.38 -0.66 -9.45
C TRP A 89 -12.99 -2.05 -9.56
N PRO A 90 -12.99 -2.64 -10.77
CA PRO A 90 -13.54 -3.98 -10.94
C PRO A 90 -12.73 -5.04 -10.19
N SER A 91 -13.43 -6.04 -9.63
CA SER A 91 -12.84 -7.18 -8.92
C SER A 91 -12.70 -8.37 -9.86
N PRO A 92 -11.74 -9.28 -9.60
CA PRO A 92 -10.73 -9.21 -8.55
C PRO A 92 -9.60 -8.22 -8.87
N ILE A 93 -9.02 -7.61 -7.84
CA ILE A 93 -7.91 -6.67 -8.01
C ILE A 93 -6.61 -7.40 -7.63
N PRO A 94 -5.62 -7.53 -8.54
CA PRO A 94 -4.36 -8.22 -8.23
C PRO A 94 -3.42 -7.29 -7.45
N LEU A 95 -3.81 -6.98 -6.22
CA LEU A 95 -3.23 -5.91 -5.42
C LEU A 95 -1.77 -6.16 -5.06
N ALA A 96 -1.44 -7.35 -4.53
CA ALA A 96 -0.07 -7.64 -4.10
C ALA A 96 0.89 -7.61 -5.27
N GLN A 97 0.49 -8.22 -6.41
CA GLN A 97 1.32 -8.22 -7.61
C GLN A 97 1.53 -6.80 -8.14
N ALA A 98 0.45 -6.03 -8.25
CA ALA A 98 0.51 -4.67 -8.79
C ALA A 98 1.40 -3.76 -7.94
N VAL A 99 1.25 -3.82 -6.62
CA VAL A 99 2.07 -3.01 -5.70
C VAL A 99 3.52 -3.48 -5.69
N SER A 100 3.74 -4.79 -5.67
CA SER A 100 5.10 -5.35 -5.70
C SER A 100 5.85 -4.94 -6.97
N GLU A 101 5.19 -4.98 -8.11
CA GLU A 101 5.80 -4.56 -9.37
C GLU A 101 6.06 -3.05 -9.41
N LYS A 102 5.12 -2.26 -8.92
CA LYS A 102 5.23 -0.81 -8.92
C LYS A 102 6.36 -0.31 -8.02
N PHE A 103 6.48 -0.89 -6.84
CA PHE A 103 7.47 -0.47 -5.84
C PHE A 103 8.80 -1.23 -5.95
N GLY A 104 8.81 -2.40 -6.59
CA GLY A 104 9.99 -3.27 -6.61
C GLY A 104 10.30 -3.89 -5.24
N ILE A 105 9.29 -4.08 -4.41
CA ILE A 105 9.42 -4.55 -3.02
C ILE A 105 8.42 -5.68 -2.78
N PRO A 106 8.81 -6.77 -2.09
CA PRO A 106 7.88 -7.86 -1.76
C PRO A 106 6.66 -7.34 -0.99
N THR A 107 5.47 -7.79 -1.39
CA THR A 107 4.21 -7.27 -0.88
C THR A 107 3.27 -8.42 -0.50
N ALA A 108 2.61 -8.29 0.65
CA ALA A 108 1.57 -9.21 1.09
C ALA A 108 0.30 -8.42 1.47
N VAL A 109 -0.86 -9.04 1.27
CA VAL A 109 -2.16 -8.46 1.67
C VAL A 109 -2.80 -9.33 2.76
N THR A 110 -3.61 -8.69 3.59
CA THR A 110 -4.38 -9.39 4.63
C THR A 110 -5.82 -8.90 4.68
#